data_4b7ce0d5889eaa3668659f78bbd10009
#
_entry.id   4b7ce0d5889eaa3668659f78bbd10009
#
_cell.length_a   1.000
_cell.length_b   1.000
_cell.length_c   1.000
_cell.angle_alpha   90.00
_cell.angle_beta   90.00
_cell.angle_gamma   90.00
#
_symmetry.space_group_name_H-M   'P 1'
#
loop_
_entity.id
_entity.type
_entity.pdbx_description
1 polymer ?
#
loop_
_entity_poly.entity_id
_entity_poly.type
_entity_poly.pdbx_seq_one_letter_code
_entity_poly.pdbx_strand_id
1 'polypeptide(L)'
;MRIAIFFVLVFLNIYSQTVEIKYDFILLDEKDDYGDVRAENLTLITSQSKSILNRTAKDTVFESNLYGIYESGVGKSNSYKLTEFKDLKNKKYYFLGAYSNKIIADDEYPINWEIHAEQKKILAYQCQKATGKFRGRDYVVFFTSELPIQNGPFKFDGLPGLILEVISVDNAVKIIAKSVKKNENDPLENPFQLKEVISWTDFKKNYRKYFDSVKNYKSDNESEMFIPNRGIEFYLE
;
A
#
# COMPACT_ATOMS: atom_id res chain seq x y z
N MET A 1 -35.30 4.09 53.58
CA MET A 1 -35.43 4.60 52.23
C MET A 1 -34.28 4.05 51.41
N ARG A 2 -34.53 3.01 50.58
CA ARG A 2 -33.50 2.34 49.76
C ARG A 2 -33.53 3.00 48.39
N ILE A 3 -32.43 3.69 48.04
CA ILE A 3 -32.25 4.28 46.70
C ILE A 3 -31.74 3.15 45.81
N ALA A 4 -32.58 2.70 44.85
CA ALA A 4 -32.20 1.80 43.80
C ALA A 4 -31.50 2.61 42.70
N ILE A 5 -30.20 2.41 42.55
CA ILE A 5 -29.41 3.00 41.43
C ILE A 5 -29.68 2.13 40.21
N PHE A 6 -30.46 2.67 39.24
CA PHE A 6 -30.66 2.03 37.95
C PHE A 6 -29.42 2.34 37.08
N PHE A 7 -28.60 1.32 36.86
CA PHE A 7 -27.55 1.37 35.84
C PHE A 7 -28.21 1.21 34.48
N VAL A 8 -28.39 2.30 33.75
CA VAL A 8 -28.76 2.24 32.35
C VAL A 8 -27.54 1.86 31.53
N LEU A 9 -27.43 0.59 31.17
CA LEU A 9 -26.46 0.12 30.17
C LEU A 9 -26.86 0.67 28.80
N VAL A 10 -26.27 1.78 28.42
CA VAL A 10 -26.34 2.30 27.04
C VAL A 10 -25.49 1.36 26.18
N PHE A 11 -26.14 0.42 25.51
CA PHE A 11 -25.51 -0.31 24.41
C PHE A 11 -25.25 0.68 23.26
N LEU A 12 -24.06 1.27 23.26
CA LEU A 12 -23.53 1.92 22.07
C LEU A 12 -23.36 0.84 21.01
N ASN A 13 -24.28 0.80 20.05
CA ASN A 13 -24.05 0.10 18.80
C ASN A 13 -22.82 0.75 18.17
N ILE A 14 -21.65 0.16 18.37
CA ILE A 14 -20.41 0.54 17.68
C ILE A 14 -20.57 0.02 16.26
N TYR A 15 -21.31 0.78 15.44
CA TYR A 15 -21.25 0.57 14.00
C TYR A 15 -19.81 0.81 13.57
N SER A 16 -19.19 -0.20 12.97
CA SER A 16 -17.83 -0.11 12.44
C SER A 16 -17.88 0.88 11.26
N GLN A 17 -17.61 2.16 11.54
CA GLN A 17 -17.48 3.17 10.49
C GLN A 17 -16.32 2.76 9.59
N THR A 18 -16.57 2.72 8.29
CA THR A 18 -15.52 2.58 7.29
C THR A 18 -15.17 3.95 6.72
N VAL A 19 -13.91 4.09 6.31
CA VAL A 19 -13.41 5.27 5.63
C VAL A 19 -12.90 4.84 4.27
N GLU A 20 -13.35 5.53 3.23
CA GLU A 20 -12.83 5.40 1.87
C GLU A 20 -11.82 6.51 1.62
N ILE A 21 -10.63 6.13 1.17
CA ILE A 21 -9.58 7.06 0.77
C ILE A 21 -9.18 6.76 -0.66
N LYS A 22 -9.15 7.78 -1.51
CA LYS A 22 -8.59 7.68 -2.85
C LYS A 22 -7.19 8.28 -2.85
N TYR A 23 -6.23 7.56 -3.42
CA TYR A 23 -4.85 8.03 -3.57
C TYR A 23 -4.46 8.02 -5.04
N ASP A 24 -3.58 8.94 -5.40
CA ASP A 24 -2.70 8.79 -6.56
C ASP A 24 -1.46 8.02 -6.13
N PHE A 25 -1.07 7.02 -6.91
CA PHE A 25 0.16 6.27 -6.73
C PHE A 25 1.03 6.40 -7.97
N ILE A 26 2.29 6.73 -7.76
CA ILE A 26 3.33 6.80 -8.79
C ILE A 26 4.49 5.94 -8.33
N LEU A 27 4.95 5.06 -9.21
CA LEU A 27 6.17 4.28 -9.05
C LEU A 27 7.08 4.56 -10.23
N LEU A 28 8.30 5.01 -9.93
CA LEU A 28 9.37 5.19 -10.92
C LEU A 28 10.30 3.99 -10.84
N ASP A 29 10.55 3.34 -11.96
CA ASP A 29 11.58 2.30 -12.06
C ASP A 29 12.84 2.91 -12.65
N GLU A 30 13.92 3.02 -11.84
CA GLU A 30 15.12 3.77 -12.17
C GLU A 30 16.11 3.03 -13.06
N LYS A 31 15.88 1.74 -13.36
CA LYS A 31 16.92 0.91 -14.01
C LYS A 31 16.85 0.81 -15.51
N ASP A 32 15.76 1.22 -16.11
CA ASP A 32 15.68 1.31 -17.56
C ASP A 32 16.01 2.73 -18.00
N ASP A 33 16.89 2.89 -18.98
CA ASP A 33 17.17 4.16 -19.66
C ASP A 33 15.88 4.82 -20.25
N TYR A 34 14.76 4.11 -20.19
CA TYR A 34 13.42 4.50 -20.58
C TYR A 34 12.44 4.62 -19.41
N GLY A 35 12.91 4.71 -18.19
CA GLY A 35 12.16 5.00 -16.95
C GLY A 35 10.68 4.63 -16.98
N ASP A 36 10.35 3.37 -16.72
CA ASP A 36 8.94 2.96 -16.64
C ASP A 36 8.24 3.68 -15.48
N VAL A 37 7.36 4.61 -15.82
CA VAL A 37 6.50 5.28 -14.85
C VAL A 37 5.19 4.51 -14.76
N ARG A 38 4.94 3.90 -13.61
CA ARG A 38 3.65 3.29 -13.32
C ARG A 38 2.81 4.24 -12.49
N ALA A 39 1.62 4.59 -13.00
CA ALA A 39 0.65 5.33 -12.23
C ALA A 39 -0.64 4.54 -12.05
N GLU A 40 -1.19 4.65 -10.86
CA GLU A 40 -2.42 3.96 -10.49
C GLU A 40 -3.32 4.87 -9.64
N ASN A 41 -4.63 4.66 -9.76
CA ASN A 41 -5.58 5.14 -8.78
C ASN A 41 -5.78 4.03 -7.74
N LEU A 42 -5.60 4.39 -6.48
CA LEU A 42 -5.85 3.50 -5.36
C LEU A 42 -7.14 3.93 -4.66
N THR A 43 -7.98 2.96 -4.31
CA THR A 43 -9.13 3.18 -3.43
C THR A 43 -9.00 2.25 -2.24
N LEU A 44 -8.66 2.81 -1.08
CA LEU A 44 -8.59 2.10 0.19
C LEU A 44 -9.92 2.27 0.93
N ILE A 45 -10.59 1.16 1.23
CA ILE A 45 -11.74 1.13 2.14
C ILE A 45 -11.28 0.45 3.41
N THR A 46 -11.34 1.14 4.54
CA THR A 46 -10.78 0.65 5.80
C THR A 46 -11.70 0.83 6.99
N SER A 47 -11.67 -0.14 7.89
CA SER A 47 -12.19 -0.07 9.26
C SER A 47 -11.04 -0.17 10.25
N GLN A 48 -11.34 -0.28 11.55
CA GLN A 48 -10.34 -0.53 12.61
C GLN A 48 -9.66 -1.91 12.50
N SER A 49 -10.28 -2.88 11.82
CA SER A 49 -9.81 -4.28 11.83
C SER A 49 -9.45 -4.83 10.46
N LYS A 50 -9.98 -4.26 9.38
CA LYS A 50 -9.81 -4.78 8.03
C LYS A 50 -9.77 -3.65 7.01
N SER A 51 -9.13 -3.92 5.87
CA SER A 51 -9.23 -3.03 4.71
C SER A 51 -9.14 -3.78 3.39
N ILE A 52 -9.72 -3.16 2.36
CA ILE A 52 -9.61 -3.57 0.98
C ILE A 52 -8.95 -2.42 0.21
N LEU A 53 -7.91 -2.73 -0.53
CA LEU A 53 -7.26 -1.80 -1.46
C LEU A 53 -7.56 -2.26 -2.88
N ASN A 54 -8.27 -1.42 -3.62
CA ASN A 54 -8.48 -1.60 -5.05
C ASN A 54 -7.51 -0.71 -5.82
N ARG A 55 -6.85 -1.30 -6.82
CA ARG A 55 -5.86 -0.63 -7.67
C ARG A 55 -6.33 -0.69 -9.11
N THR A 56 -6.29 0.42 -9.80
CA THR A 56 -6.60 0.51 -11.24
C THR A 56 -5.53 1.31 -11.95
N ALA A 57 -5.13 0.88 -13.13
CA ALA A 57 -4.21 1.65 -13.95
C ALA A 57 -4.81 3.04 -14.22
N LYS A 58 -3.95 4.04 -14.25
CA LYS A 58 -4.32 5.41 -14.56
C LYS A 58 -3.87 5.73 -15.98
N ASP A 59 -4.82 6.02 -16.87
CA ASP A 59 -4.49 6.60 -18.17
C ASP A 59 -4.11 8.05 -17.93
N THR A 60 -2.80 8.35 -17.95
CA THR A 60 -2.35 9.72 -17.67
C THR A 60 -1.18 10.13 -18.55
N VAL A 61 -1.27 11.35 -19.00
CA VAL A 61 -0.12 12.13 -19.46
C VAL A 61 0.69 12.51 -18.22
N PHE A 62 1.95 12.10 -18.16
CA PHE A 62 2.85 12.51 -17.09
C PHE A 62 3.70 13.69 -17.54
N GLU A 63 3.68 14.74 -16.74
CA GLU A 63 4.77 15.69 -16.66
C GLU A 63 5.62 15.31 -15.44
N SER A 64 6.73 14.66 -15.66
CA SER A 64 7.68 14.35 -14.61
C SER A 64 8.70 15.47 -14.51
N ASN A 65 8.60 16.31 -13.50
CA ASN A 65 9.63 17.31 -13.16
C ASN A 65 10.77 16.74 -12.30
N LEU A 66 10.74 15.44 -11.97
CA LEU A 66 11.67 14.86 -10.98
C LEU A 66 13.11 14.76 -11.49
N TYR A 67 13.34 14.71 -12.82
CA TYR A 67 14.68 14.61 -13.39
C TYR A 67 14.90 15.52 -14.62
N GLY A 68 14.05 16.52 -14.84
CA GLY A 68 14.17 17.41 -15.98
C GLY A 68 13.85 16.75 -17.34
N ILE A 69 13.25 15.57 -17.33
CA ILE A 69 12.82 14.83 -18.52
C ILE A 69 11.33 15.06 -18.68
N TYR A 70 10.94 15.80 -19.70
CA TYR A 70 9.55 15.94 -20.11
C TYR A 70 9.23 14.80 -21.08
N GLU A 71 8.62 13.75 -20.61
CA GLU A 71 7.97 12.77 -21.47
C GLU A 71 6.45 12.91 -21.37
N SER A 72 5.85 13.39 -22.43
CA SER A 72 4.41 13.28 -22.65
C SER A 72 4.13 11.95 -23.35
N GLY A 73 3.91 10.91 -22.58
CA GLY A 73 3.53 9.60 -23.10
C GLY A 73 2.05 9.34 -22.89
N VAL A 74 1.27 9.15 -23.96
CA VAL A 74 -0.06 8.55 -23.87
C VAL A 74 0.13 7.03 -23.92
N GLY A 75 0.42 6.43 -22.76
CA GLY A 75 0.39 4.99 -22.62
C GLY A 75 -1.07 4.52 -22.52
N LYS A 76 -1.58 3.84 -23.55
CA LYS A 76 -2.77 3.01 -23.39
C LYS A 76 -2.38 1.85 -22.46
N SER A 77 -2.54 2.03 -21.18
CA SER A 77 -2.44 0.98 -20.20
C SER A 77 -3.56 -0.02 -20.45
N ASN A 78 -3.23 -1.32 -20.53
CA ASN A 78 -4.24 -2.35 -20.41
C ASN A 78 -4.92 -2.14 -19.06
N SER A 79 -6.20 -1.78 -19.06
CA SER A 79 -6.95 -1.53 -17.84
C SER A 79 -6.97 -2.80 -16.99
N TYR A 80 -6.25 -2.79 -15.88
CA TYR A 80 -6.29 -3.86 -14.89
C TYR A 80 -6.95 -3.37 -13.60
N LYS A 81 -7.57 -4.29 -12.91
CA LYS A 81 -8.08 -4.08 -11.56
C LYS A 81 -7.48 -5.15 -10.65
N LEU A 82 -6.73 -4.71 -9.66
CA LEU A 82 -6.19 -5.57 -8.62
C LEU A 82 -6.87 -5.25 -7.30
N THR A 83 -7.10 -6.27 -6.51
CA THR A 83 -7.66 -6.14 -5.16
C THR A 83 -6.69 -6.77 -4.18
N GLU A 84 -6.44 -6.08 -3.09
CA GLU A 84 -5.61 -6.52 -1.98
C GLU A 84 -6.41 -6.40 -0.68
N PHE A 85 -6.13 -7.25 0.29
CA PHE A 85 -6.86 -7.30 1.55
C PHE A 85 -5.90 -7.27 2.73
N LYS A 86 -6.21 -6.47 3.74
CA LYS A 86 -5.45 -6.42 4.99
C LYS A 86 -6.34 -6.79 6.17
N ASP A 87 -5.92 -7.78 6.94
CA ASP A 87 -6.45 -8.08 8.27
C ASP A 87 -5.55 -7.39 9.30
N LEU A 88 -5.97 -6.22 9.74
CA LEU A 88 -5.20 -5.39 10.69
C LEU A 88 -5.12 -6.04 12.07
N LYS A 89 -6.14 -6.81 12.46
CA LYS A 89 -6.19 -7.49 13.74
C LYS A 89 -5.19 -8.65 13.83
N ASN A 90 -5.11 -9.46 12.76
CA ASN A 90 -4.23 -10.61 12.68
C ASN A 90 -2.90 -10.31 11.99
N LYS A 91 -2.66 -9.05 11.60
CA LYS A 91 -1.44 -8.61 10.91
C LYS A 91 -1.11 -9.45 9.68
N LYS A 92 -2.11 -9.62 8.79
CA LYS A 92 -1.96 -10.36 7.54
C LYS A 92 -2.37 -9.50 6.34
N TYR A 93 -1.54 -9.53 5.34
CA TYR A 93 -1.76 -8.83 4.07
C TYR A 93 -1.86 -9.83 2.93
N TYR A 94 -2.93 -9.76 2.14
CA TYR A 94 -3.22 -10.70 1.05
C TYR A 94 -3.18 -9.97 -0.28
N PHE A 95 -2.42 -10.47 -1.22
CA PHE A 95 -2.28 -9.89 -2.55
C PHE A 95 -1.95 -10.95 -3.60
N LEU A 96 -2.21 -10.65 -4.88
CA LEU A 96 -1.79 -11.49 -5.99
C LEU A 96 -0.29 -11.36 -6.19
N GLY A 97 0.44 -12.45 -6.03
CA GLY A 97 1.89 -12.45 -6.19
C GLY A 97 2.32 -12.26 -7.63
N ALA A 98 3.29 -11.37 -7.82
CA ALA A 98 3.98 -11.28 -9.09
C ALA A 98 4.60 -12.66 -9.44
N TYR A 99 4.47 -13.07 -10.69
CA TYR A 99 5.05 -14.31 -11.25
C TYR A 99 4.47 -15.63 -10.70
N SER A 100 3.46 -15.63 -9.85
CA SER A 100 2.96 -16.86 -9.23
C SER A 100 1.50 -17.20 -9.53
N ASN A 101 0.69 -16.26 -9.98
CA ASN A 101 -0.77 -16.37 -10.08
C ASN A 101 -1.46 -16.89 -8.80
N LYS A 102 -0.76 -16.86 -7.65
CA LYS A 102 -1.24 -17.28 -6.34
C LYS A 102 -1.47 -16.09 -5.44
N ILE A 103 -2.40 -16.25 -4.52
CA ILE A 103 -2.57 -15.29 -3.43
C ILE A 103 -1.49 -15.52 -2.40
N ILE A 104 -0.80 -14.45 -2.02
CA ILE A 104 0.22 -14.46 -0.99
C ILE A 104 -0.38 -13.91 0.28
N ALA A 105 -0.17 -14.60 1.40
CA ALA A 105 -0.41 -14.08 2.73
C ALA A 105 0.92 -13.66 3.35
N ASP A 106 1.10 -12.37 3.53
CA ASP A 106 2.26 -11.78 4.16
C ASP A 106 1.92 -11.39 5.60
N ASP A 107 2.65 -11.93 6.54
CA ASP A 107 2.56 -11.65 7.99
C ASP A 107 3.88 -11.11 8.56
N GLU A 108 4.85 -10.82 7.69
CA GLU A 108 6.19 -10.36 8.04
C GLU A 108 6.43 -8.90 7.59
N TYR A 109 5.45 -7.99 7.73
CA TYR A 109 5.57 -6.62 7.22
C TYR A 109 5.53 -5.49 8.28
N PRO A 110 5.91 -5.68 9.55
CA PRO A 110 5.92 -4.59 10.50
C PRO A 110 6.94 -3.52 10.10
N ILE A 111 6.57 -2.26 10.29
CA ILE A 111 7.44 -1.11 10.08
C ILE A 111 7.67 -0.43 11.43
N ASN A 112 8.93 -0.23 11.79
CA ASN A 112 9.30 0.55 12.96
C ASN A 112 9.31 2.03 12.58
N TRP A 113 8.32 2.78 13.07
CA TRP A 113 8.17 4.19 12.77
C TRP A 113 8.85 5.07 13.81
N GLU A 114 9.57 6.08 13.35
CA GLU A 114 10.01 7.22 14.15
C GLU A 114 9.11 8.41 13.85
N ILE A 115 8.39 8.90 14.88
CA ILE A 115 7.44 10.01 14.74
C ILE A 115 8.18 11.32 15.03
N HIS A 116 8.02 12.32 14.16
CA HIS A 116 8.65 13.62 14.25
C HIS A 116 7.65 14.72 14.61
N ALA A 117 8.15 15.85 15.12
CA ALA A 117 7.31 17.00 15.45
C ALA A 117 6.79 17.77 14.20
N GLU A 118 7.41 17.51 13.04
CA GLU A 118 7.03 18.16 11.79
C GLU A 118 5.61 17.82 11.38
N GLN A 119 4.87 18.82 10.96
CA GLN A 119 3.47 18.70 10.57
C GLN A 119 3.20 19.45 9.28
N LYS A 120 2.22 18.96 8.52
CA LYS A 120 1.64 19.68 7.37
C LYS A 120 0.17 19.36 7.20
N LYS A 121 -0.53 20.20 6.46
CA LYS A 121 -1.93 19.97 6.13
C LYS A 121 -2.03 19.18 4.81
N ILE A 122 -2.78 18.07 4.84
CA ILE A 122 -3.13 17.28 3.65
C ILE A 122 -4.65 17.22 3.58
N LEU A 123 -5.24 17.67 2.48
CA LEU A 123 -6.68 17.86 2.38
C LEU A 123 -7.18 18.77 3.52
N ALA A 124 -8.13 18.29 4.31
CA ALA A 124 -8.66 19.00 5.47
C ALA A 124 -7.96 18.65 6.80
N TYR A 125 -7.02 17.69 6.81
CA TYR A 125 -6.45 17.08 8.00
C TYR A 125 -5.08 17.63 8.36
N GLN A 126 -4.83 17.83 9.66
CA GLN A 126 -3.49 18.08 10.17
C GLN A 126 -2.74 16.74 10.25
N CYS A 127 -1.62 16.63 9.54
CA CYS A 127 -0.84 15.40 9.46
C CYS A 127 0.54 15.59 10.11
N GLN A 128 0.98 14.54 10.81
CA GLN A 128 2.29 14.48 11.46
C GLN A 128 3.21 13.57 10.66
N LYS A 129 4.49 13.95 10.58
CA LYS A 129 5.53 13.20 9.87
C LYS A 129 5.97 11.98 10.68
N ALA A 130 6.21 10.86 9.98
CA ALA A 130 6.97 9.75 10.49
C ALA A 130 7.94 9.24 9.43
N THR A 131 9.04 8.60 9.88
CA THR A 131 10.00 7.94 9.01
C THR A 131 10.16 6.49 9.42
N GLY A 132 10.47 5.62 8.46
CA GLY A 132 10.68 4.21 8.71
C GLY A 132 11.33 3.51 7.53
N LYS A 133 11.96 2.37 7.82
CA LYS A 133 12.53 1.50 6.79
C LYS A 133 11.60 0.31 6.55
N PHE A 134 11.32 0.02 5.29
CA PHE A 134 10.53 -1.12 4.90
C PHE A 134 11.20 -1.89 3.76
N ARG A 135 11.67 -3.09 4.05
CA ARG A 135 12.25 -4.04 3.10
C ARG A 135 13.15 -3.35 2.06
N GLY A 136 14.25 -2.77 2.54
CA GLY A 136 15.29 -2.17 1.72
C GLY A 136 15.06 -0.72 1.30
N ARG A 137 13.88 -0.15 1.53
CA ARG A 137 13.55 1.22 1.15
C ARG A 137 13.22 2.08 2.37
N ASP A 138 13.76 3.30 2.41
CA ASP A 138 13.46 4.28 3.44
C ASP A 138 12.27 5.15 3.03
N TYR A 139 11.36 5.42 3.98
CA TYR A 139 10.12 6.14 3.74
C TYR A 139 9.92 7.33 4.67
N VAL A 140 9.33 8.37 4.11
CA VAL A 140 8.72 9.48 4.83
C VAL A 140 7.22 9.39 4.62
N VAL A 141 6.45 9.39 5.70
CA VAL A 141 4.99 9.36 5.66
C VAL A 141 4.39 10.50 6.46
N PHE A 142 3.16 10.86 6.10
CA PHE A 142 2.34 11.78 6.87
C PHE A 142 1.02 11.12 7.22
N PHE A 143 0.70 11.08 8.52
CA PHE A 143 -0.51 10.47 9.06
C PHE A 143 -1.30 11.46 9.90
N THR A 144 -2.60 11.24 10.05
CA THR A 144 -3.48 12.07 10.87
C THR A 144 -4.16 11.27 11.98
N SER A 145 -4.07 11.76 13.22
CA SER A 145 -4.80 11.22 14.37
C SER A 145 -6.28 11.62 14.40
N GLU A 146 -6.70 12.58 13.58
CA GLU A 146 -8.12 12.94 13.41
C GLU A 146 -8.94 11.78 12.80
N LEU A 147 -8.28 10.85 12.14
CA LEU A 147 -8.81 9.58 11.67
C LEU A 147 -8.06 8.45 12.39
N PRO A 148 -8.52 8.01 13.58
CA PRO A 148 -7.76 7.11 14.46
C PRO A 148 -7.80 5.64 13.98
N ILE A 149 -7.52 5.40 12.71
CA ILE A 149 -7.41 4.09 12.06
C ILE A 149 -5.94 3.87 11.75
N GLN A 150 -5.31 2.89 12.41
CA GLN A 150 -3.88 2.59 12.26
C GLN A 150 -3.59 1.89 10.93
N ASN A 151 -3.89 2.56 9.82
CA ASN A 151 -3.78 1.99 8.48
C ASN A 151 -3.31 3.01 7.46
N GLY A 152 -3.01 2.52 6.26
CA GLY A 152 -2.63 3.26 5.07
C GLY A 152 -2.66 2.38 3.83
N PRO A 153 -2.25 2.91 2.67
CA PRO A 153 -2.20 2.13 1.44
C PRO A 153 -1.17 1.00 1.54
N PHE A 154 -1.39 -0.09 0.81
CA PHE A 154 -0.53 -1.28 0.80
C PHE A 154 -0.24 -1.80 2.22
N LYS A 155 1.03 -2.07 2.54
CA LYS A 155 1.52 -2.59 3.82
C LYS A 155 1.87 -1.50 4.85
N PHE A 156 1.63 -0.23 4.53
CA PHE A 156 1.89 0.88 5.45
C PHE A 156 0.80 0.95 6.51
N ASP A 157 1.14 0.62 7.75
CA ASP A 157 0.25 0.70 8.91
C ASP A 157 1.04 0.91 10.22
N GLY A 158 0.35 0.84 11.36
CA GLY A 158 0.98 0.85 12.69
C GLY A 158 1.21 2.25 13.31
N LEU A 159 0.96 3.34 12.60
CA LEU A 159 0.96 4.69 13.17
C LEU A 159 -0.37 4.98 13.88
N PRO A 160 -0.40 5.90 14.87
CA PRO A 160 -1.62 6.20 15.64
C PRO A 160 -2.61 7.07 14.84
N GLY A 161 -2.91 6.66 13.60
CA GLY A 161 -3.81 7.35 12.70
C GLY A 161 -3.66 6.89 11.25
N LEU A 162 -4.49 7.47 10.38
CA LEU A 162 -4.54 7.11 8.97
C LEU A 162 -3.42 7.80 8.18
N ILE A 163 -2.67 7.03 7.40
CA ILE A 163 -1.59 7.54 6.55
C ILE A 163 -2.19 8.12 5.27
N LEU A 164 -1.95 9.41 5.03
CA LEU A 164 -2.46 10.14 3.87
C LEU A 164 -1.40 10.40 2.81
N GLU A 165 -0.12 10.26 3.14
CA GLU A 165 0.97 10.40 2.18
C GLU A 165 2.11 9.44 2.52
N VAL A 166 2.69 8.84 1.47
CA VAL A 166 3.87 7.99 1.53
C VAL A 166 4.82 8.41 0.42
N ILE A 167 6.07 8.70 0.76
CA ILE A 167 7.13 9.04 -0.19
C ILE A 167 8.38 8.24 0.20
N SER A 168 8.98 7.55 -0.76
CA SER A 168 10.30 6.95 -0.54
C SER A 168 11.40 8.00 -0.63
N VAL A 169 12.46 7.83 0.15
CA VAL A 169 13.60 8.78 0.19
C VAL A 169 14.32 8.87 -1.16
N ASP A 170 14.33 7.77 -1.92
CA ASP A 170 14.86 7.71 -3.29
C ASP A 170 13.90 8.28 -4.35
N ASN A 171 12.75 8.83 -3.93
CA ASN A 171 11.69 9.37 -4.78
C ASN A 171 11.05 8.39 -5.77
N ALA A 172 11.35 7.09 -5.68
CA ALA A 172 10.78 6.08 -6.58
C ALA A 172 9.30 5.80 -6.30
N VAL A 173 8.85 5.98 -5.06
CA VAL A 173 7.47 5.73 -4.64
C VAL A 173 6.84 7.01 -4.12
N LYS A 174 5.66 7.35 -4.66
CA LYS A 174 4.85 8.47 -4.19
C LYS A 174 3.38 8.09 -4.16
N ILE A 175 2.76 8.19 -2.98
CA ILE A 175 1.33 7.91 -2.77
C ILE A 175 0.74 9.09 -2.03
N ILE A 176 -0.28 9.74 -2.61
CA ILE A 176 -0.87 10.96 -2.05
C ILE A 176 -2.38 10.83 -2.03
N ALA A 177 -2.99 11.06 -0.86
CA ALA A 177 -4.44 11.10 -0.71
C ALA A 177 -5.05 12.27 -1.49
N LYS A 178 -6.10 11.97 -2.26
CA LYS A 178 -6.87 12.92 -3.08
C LYS A 178 -8.24 13.20 -2.48
N SER A 179 -8.79 12.25 -1.76
CA SER A 179 -10.06 12.43 -1.06
C SER A 179 -10.20 11.45 0.09
N VAL A 180 -10.94 11.85 1.11
CA VAL A 180 -11.34 11.03 2.25
C VAL A 180 -12.84 11.16 2.41
N LYS A 181 -13.54 10.03 2.49
CA LYS A 181 -14.99 9.96 2.68
C LYS A 181 -15.31 8.96 3.80
N LYS A 182 -16.14 9.36 4.72
CA LYS A 182 -16.70 8.44 5.73
C LYS A 182 -17.89 7.71 5.12
N ASN A 183 -17.88 6.40 5.20
CA ASN A 183 -18.98 5.56 4.75
C ASN A 183 -19.65 4.92 5.98
N GLU A 184 -20.94 4.69 5.89
CA GLU A 184 -21.67 3.93 6.90
C GLU A 184 -21.75 2.47 6.45
N ASN A 185 -21.21 1.55 7.30
CA ASN A 185 -21.54 0.12 7.32
C ASN A 185 -21.29 -0.75 6.08
N ASP A 186 -20.19 -0.62 5.38
CA ASP A 186 -19.79 -1.67 4.44
C ASP A 186 -19.03 -2.79 5.17
N PRO A 187 -19.58 -4.02 5.25
CA PRO A 187 -18.85 -5.14 5.79
C PRO A 187 -17.64 -5.47 4.91
N LEU A 188 -16.42 -5.34 5.48
CA LEU A 188 -15.21 -5.69 4.76
C LEU A 188 -14.93 -7.18 4.97
N GLU A 189 -15.09 -7.96 3.90
CA GLU A 189 -14.80 -9.39 3.92
C GLU A 189 -13.53 -9.69 3.10
N ASN A 190 -12.80 -10.73 3.51
CA ASN A 190 -11.64 -11.19 2.78
C ASN A 190 -12.07 -11.81 1.44
N PRO A 191 -11.74 -11.22 0.28
CA PRO A 191 -12.15 -11.75 -1.02
C PRO A 191 -11.39 -13.03 -1.41
N PHE A 192 -10.41 -13.46 -0.62
CA PHE A 192 -9.54 -14.59 -0.90
C PHE A 192 -9.82 -15.83 -0.04
N GLN A 193 -10.92 -15.86 0.73
CA GLN A 193 -11.22 -16.95 1.68
C GLN A 193 -11.23 -18.35 1.04
N LEU A 194 -11.65 -18.45 -0.22
CA LEU A 194 -11.74 -19.72 -0.96
C LEU A 194 -10.60 -19.93 -1.96
N LYS A 195 -9.56 -19.10 -1.90
CA LYS A 195 -8.42 -19.19 -2.82
C LYS A 195 -7.26 -19.95 -2.18
N GLU A 196 -6.48 -20.64 -3.03
CA GLU A 196 -5.18 -21.19 -2.58
C GLU A 196 -4.26 -20.03 -2.19
N VAL A 197 -3.74 -20.09 -0.97
CA VAL A 197 -2.87 -19.07 -0.39
C VAL A 197 -1.53 -19.71 -0.06
N ILE A 198 -0.45 -19.03 -0.43
CA ILE A 198 0.92 -19.39 -0.03
C ILE A 198 1.46 -18.38 0.99
N SER A 199 2.35 -18.84 1.84
CA SER A 199 3.00 -17.96 2.83
C SER A 199 3.98 -16.99 2.15
N TRP A 200 4.27 -15.88 2.83
CA TRP A 200 5.32 -14.95 2.39
C TRP A 200 6.69 -15.64 2.28
N THR A 201 7.02 -16.52 3.23
CA THR A 201 8.27 -17.28 3.22
C THR A 201 8.38 -18.20 1.98
N ASP A 202 7.31 -18.93 1.62
CA ASP A 202 7.30 -19.77 0.42
C ASP A 202 7.38 -18.92 -0.85
N PHE A 203 6.70 -17.78 -0.87
CA PHE A 203 6.81 -16.84 -1.98
C PHE A 203 8.25 -16.36 -2.16
N LYS A 204 8.91 -15.88 -1.10
CA LYS A 204 10.32 -15.44 -1.16
C LYS A 204 11.24 -16.54 -1.70
N LYS A 205 11.06 -17.79 -1.24
CA LYS A 205 11.84 -18.93 -1.70
C LYS A 205 11.66 -19.22 -3.20
N ASN A 206 10.42 -19.15 -3.69
CA ASN A 206 10.12 -19.38 -5.10
C ASN A 206 10.60 -18.21 -5.97
N TYR A 207 10.41 -16.98 -5.49
CA TYR A 207 10.88 -15.78 -6.17
C TYR A 207 12.41 -15.74 -6.29
N ARG A 208 13.14 -16.17 -5.25
CA ARG A 208 14.61 -16.29 -5.28
C ARG A 208 15.07 -17.25 -6.40
N LYS A 209 14.44 -18.42 -6.49
CA LYS A 209 14.77 -19.39 -7.54
C LYS A 209 14.54 -18.82 -8.94
N TYR A 210 13.42 -18.13 -9.11
CA TYR A 210 13.10 -17.47 -10.38
C TYR A 210 14.12 -16.37 -10.70
N PHE A 211 14.42 -15.50 -9.74
CA PHE A 211 15.40 -14.43 -9.87
C PHE A 211 16.78 -14.96 -10.25
N ASP A 212 17.27 -15.98 -9.54
CA ASP A 212 18.58 -16.60 -9.82
C ASP A 212 18.62 -17.25 -11.21
N SER A 213 17.54 -17.87 -11.65
CA SER A 213 17.45 -18.48 -12.98
C SER A 213 17.54 -17.45 -14.11
N VAL A 214 16.88 -16.28 -13.93
CA VAL A 214 16.91 -15.22 -14.93
C VAL A 214 18.23 -14.44 -14.89
N LYS A 215 18.75 -14.14 -13.70
CA LYS A 215 20.05 -13.47 -13.55
C LYS A 215 21.20 -14.22 -14.21
N ASN A 216 21.12 -15.56 -14.21
CA ASN A 216 22.15 -16.42 -14.78
C ASN A 216 21.87 -16.79 -16.25
N TYR A 217 20.74 -16.34 -16.81
CA TYR A 217 20.41 -16.55 -18.19
C TYR A 217 21.32 -15.72 -19.09
N LYS A 218 22.08 -16.36 -19.95
CA LYS A 218 22.86 -15.72 -21.02
C LYS A 218 22.09 -15.93 -22.33
N SER A 219 21.64 -14.84 -22.92
CA SER A 219 21.07 -14.85 -24.24
C SER A 219 22.19 -14.89 -25.29
N ASP A 220 21.99 -15.65 -26.38
CA ASP A 220 22.92 -15.70 -27.51
C ASP A 220 23.09 -14.35 -28.22
N ASN A 221 22.22 -13.36 -27.91
CA ASN A 221 22.15 -12.05 -28.54
C ASN A 221 22.55 -10.88 -27.62
N GLU A 222 23.31 -11.12 -26.57
CA GLU A 222 23.77 -10.10 -25.58
C GLU A 222 22.62 -9.36 -24.88
N SER A 223 21.36 -9.75 -25.04
CA SER A 223 20.25 -9.14 -24.33
C SER A 223 20.24 -9.61 -22.87
N GLU A 224 20.43 -8.68 -21.94
CA GLU A 224 20.25 -8.94 -20.51
C GLU A 224 18.75 -9.02 -20.19
N MET A 225 18.32 -10.11 -19.56
CA MET A 225 16.97 -10.16 -18.99
C MET A 225 16.97 -9.47 -17.64
N PHE A 226 16.15 -8.45 -17.54
CA PHE A 226 15.97 -7.70 -16.30
C PHE A 226 14.73 -8.19 -15.53
N ILE A 227 14.91 -8.53 -14.25
CA ILE A 227 13.80 -8.74 -13.33
C ILE A 227 13.72 -7.54 -12.42
N PRO A 228 12.65 -6.75 -12.47
CA PRO A 228 12.46 -5.68 -11.52
C PRO A 228 12.26 -6.27 -10.12
N ASN A 229 13.28 -6.14 -9.28
CA ASN A 229 13.18 -6.44 -7.84
C ASN A 229 12.75 -5.19 -7.06
N ARG A 230 12.11 -4.25 -7.74
CA ARG A 230 11.81 -2.94 -7.20
C ARG A 230 10.32 -2.66 -7.34
N GLY A 231 9.72 -2.29 -6.25
CA GLY A 231 8.37 -1.84 -6.14
C GLY A 231 8.28 -0.95 -4.91
N ILE A 232 7.21 -1.09 -4.15
CA ILE A 232 7.14 -0.51 -2.80
C ILE A 232 8.12 -1.19 -1.85
N GLU A 233 8.62 -2.38 -2.17
CA GLU A 233 9.50 -3.20 -1.33
C GLU A 233 10.42 -4.05 -2.18
N PHE A 234 11.55 -4.43 -1.63
CA PHE A 234 12.47 -5.39 -2.26
C PHE A 234 12.19 -6.78 -1.72
N TYR A 235 11.77 -7.69 -2.59
CA TYR A 235 11.36 -9.05 -2.17
C TYR A 235 12.50 -9.91 -1.64
N LEU A 236 13.73 -9.57 -1.96
CA LEU A 236 14.92 -10.36 -1.61
C LEU A 236 15.74 -9.78 -0.46
N GLU A 237 15.22 -8.76 0.23
CA GLU A 237 15.84 -8.17 1.42
C GLU A 237 15.17 -8.59 2.72
#